data_fcfe2ea4968b82dbe2dd99d9cd9efaf0
#
_entry.id   fcfe2ea4968b82dbe2dd99d9cd9efaf0
#
_cell.length_a   1.000
_cell.length_b   1.000
_cell.length_c   1.000
_cell.angle_alpha   90.00
_cell.angle_beta   90.00
_cell.angle_gamma   90.00
#
_symmetry.space_group_name_H-M   'P 1'
#
loop_
_entity.id
_entity.type
_entity.pdbx_description
1 polymer ?
#
loop_
_entity_poly.entity_id
_entity_poly.type
_entity_poly.pdbx_seq_one_letter_code
_entity_poly.pdbx_strand_id
1 'polypeptide(L)'
;EADIAEGADIIMVKPALAYLDVVKDVRNHTDYPIAVYNVSGEYSMVKAAAANGWIDEKRIVMENMTAMKRAGAGIIITYHAIDVAHWLDSETIRRGHISE
;
A
#
# COMPACT_ATOMS: atom_id res chain seq x y z
N GLU A 1 17.59 -2.48 2.28
CA GLU A 1 17.59 -1.73 3.52
C GLU A 1 16.49 -0.69 3.53
N ALA A 2 15.72 -0.62 4.63
CA ALA A 2 14.59 0.30 4.70
C ALA A 2 15.08 1.73 4.92
N ASP A 3 14.44 2.66 4.22
CA ASP A 3 14.62 4.08 4.44
C ASP A 3 13.50 4.58 5.33
N ILE A 4 13.85 5.20 6.44
CA ILE A 4 12.89 5.78 7.36
C ILE A 4 13.16 7.27 7.42
N ALA A 5 12.18 8.06 6.98
CA ALA A 5 12.30 9.51 7.00
C ALA A 5 11.25 10.08 7.93
N GLU A 6 11.62 11.11 8.68
CA GLU A 6 10.72 11.74 9.62
C GLU A 6 10.53 13.19 9.25
N GLY A 7 9.30 13.54 8.93
CA GLY A 7 8.93 14.92 8.77
C GLY A 7 8.48 15.49 10.10
N ALA A 8 7.82 16.67 10.06
CA ALA A 8 7.37 17.31 11.30
C ALA A 8 6.41 16.43 12.07
N ASP A 9 5.46 15.78 11.36
CA ASP A 9 4.38 15.03 11.99
C ASP A 9 4.11 13.68 11.33
N ILE A 10 4.98 13.24 10.42
CA ILE A 10 4.76 12.00 9.66
C ILE A 10 6.06 11.23 9.56
N ILE A 11 5.98 9.93 9.71
CA ILE A 11 7.12 9.02 9.52
C ILE A 11 6.88 8.25 8.23
N MET A 12 7.88 8.21 7.35
CA MET A 12 7.77 7.49 6.08
C MET A 12 8.74 6.32 6.06
N VAL A 13 8.24 5.16 5.61
CA VAL A 13 9.05 3.95 5.41
C VAL A 13 9.01 3.57 3.94
N LYS A 14 10.16 3.32 3.35
CA LYS A 14 10.27 2.84 1.97
C LYS A 14 11.49 1.94 1.79
N PRO A 15 11.46 0.94 0.92
CA PRO A 15 10.27 0.46 0.23
C PRO A 15 9.32 -0.22 1.21
N ALA A 16 8.03 -0.32 0.83
CA ALA A 16 7.00 -0.76 1.76
C ALA A 16 6.97 -2.26 1.95
N LEU A 17 6.86 -3.01 0.85
CA LEU A 17 6.52 -4.44 0.95
C LEU A 17 7.60 -5.29 1.56
N ALA A 18 8.87 -4.98 1.32
CA ALA A 18 9.98 -5.76 1.86
C ALA A 18 10.22 -5.48 3.35
N TYR A 19 9.61 -4.42 3.89
CA TYR A 19 9.89 -3.95 5.24
C TYR A 19 8.62 -3.71 6.07
N LEU A 20 7.60 -4.55 5.87
CA LEU A 20 6.37 -4.41 6.66
C LEU A 20 6.60 -4.66 8.15
N ASP A 21 7.60 -5.46 8.49
CA ASP A 21 7.99 -5.65 9.87
C ASP A 21 8.53 -4.36 10.50
N VAL A 22 9.27 -3.57 9.72
CA VAL A 22 9.76 -2.26 10.17
C VAL A 22 8.57 -1.32 10.38
N VAL A 23 7.59 -1.33 9.46
CA VAL A 23 6.38 -0.52 9.60
C VAL A 23 5.66 -0.87 10.91
N LYS A 24 5.50 -2.15 11.18
CA LYS A 24 4.83 -2.61 12.40
C LYS A 24 5.60 -2.19 13.64
N ASP A 25 6.91 -2.30 13.60
CA ASP A 25 7.76 -1.90 14.72
C ASP A 25 7.65 -0.41 14.99
N VAL A 26 7.71 0.42 13.95
CA VAL A 26 7.54 1.86 14.09
C VAL A 26 6.15 2.17 14.64
N ARG A 27 5.10 1.47 14.16
CA ARG A 27 3.74 1.68 14.65
C ARG A 27 3.63 1.41 16.15
N ASN A 28 4.35 0.42 16.65
CA ASN A 28 4.32 0.07 18.06
C ASN A 28 5.03 1.09 18.95
N HIS A 29 5.87 1.94 18.36
CA HIS A 29 6.70 2.88 19.13
C HIS A 29 6.30 4.34 18.97
N THR A 30 5.27 4.64 18.18
CA THR A 30 4.86 6.01 17.94
C THR A 30 3.38 6.09 17.59
N ASP A 31 2.76 7.23 17.91
CA ASP A 31 1.40 7.54 17.51
C ASP A 31 1.35 8.42 16.27
N TYR A 32 2.50 8.81 15.72
CA TYR A 32 2.53 9.63 14.50
C TYR A 32 1.98 8.85 13.32
N PRO A 33 1.34 9.53 12.37
CA PRO A 33 0.91 8.87 11.14
C PRO A 33 2.11 8.29 10.41
N ILE A 34 1.93 7.08 9.87
CA ILE A 34 2.98 6.40 9.12
C ILE A 34 2.56 6.36 7.65
N ALA A 35 3.40 6.94 6.79
CA ALA A 35 3.25 6.84 5.35
C ALA A 35 4.21 5.77 4.85
N VAL A 36 3.75 4.92 3.94
CA VAL A 36 4.62 3.96 3.31
C VAL A 36 4.66 4.23 1.81
N TYR A 37 5.82 4.04 1.20
CA TYR A 37 6.00 4.26 -0.22
C TYR A 37 6.20 2.91 -0.91
N ASN A 38 5.21 2.55 -1.72
CA ASN A 38 5.24 1.38 -2.59
C ASN A 38 6.01 1.81 -3.85
N VAL A 39 7.32 1.63 -3.82
CA VAL A 39 8.24 2.25 -4.78
C VAL A 39 8.08 1.68 -6.19
N SER A 40 8.65 2.37 -7.17
CA SER A 40 8.52 2.01 -8.59
C SER A 40 8.99 0.60 -8.89
N GLY A 41 10.03 0.11 -8.21
CA GLY A 41 10.49 -1.27 -8.39
C GLY A 41 9.44 -2.29 -8.00
N GLU A 42 8.76 -2.07 -6.88
CA GLU A 42 7.67 -2.95 -6.44
C GLU A 42 6.51 -2.90 -7.44
N TYR A 43 6.17 -1.71 -7.90
CA TYR A 43 5.13 -1.53 -8.92
C TYR A 43 5.48 -2.27 -10.21
N SER A 44 6.72 -2.11 -10.68
CA SER A 44 7.17 -2.73 -11.93
C SER A 44 7.15 -4.25 -11.84
N MET A 45 7.51 -4.82 -10.70
CA MET A 45 7.48 -6.28 -10.52
C MET A 45 6.06 -6.82 -10.64
N VAL A 46 5.09 -6.15 -10.04
CA VAL A 46 3.69 -6.57 -10.14
C VAL A 46 3.20 -6.46 -11.58
N LYS A 47 3.50 -5.34 -12.26
CA LYS A 47 3.07 -5.15 -13.63
C LYS A 47 3.68 -6.17 -14.57
N ALA A 48 4.97 -6.47 -14.39
CA ALA A 48 5.64 -7.46 -15.23
C ALA A 48 5.06 -8.86 -15.03
N ALA A 49 4.82 -9.25 -13.79
CA ALA A 49 4.25 -10.55 -13.49
C ALA A 49 2.81 -10.66 -14.05
N ALA A 50 2.02 -9.60 -13.93
CA ALA A 50 0.66 -9.58 -14.44
C ALA A 50 0.65 -9.66 -15.97
N ALA A 51 1.55 -8.95 -16.64
CA ALA A 51 1.65 -8.96 -18.10
C ALA A 51 2.00 -10.35 -18.63
N ASN A 52 2.74 -11.13 -17.86
CA ASN A 52 3.09 -12.49 -18.22
C ASN A 52 2.04 -13.53 -17.78
N GLY A 53 0.97 -13.10 -17.17
CA GLY A 53 -0.09 -14.00 -16.73
C GLY A 53 0.26 -14.83 -15.50
N TRP A 54 1.31 -14.45 -14.79
CA TRP A 54 1.77 -15.20 -13.63
C TRP A 54 0.93 -14.90 -12.38
N ILE A 55 0.31 -13.73 -12.33
CA ILE A 55 -0.50 -13.31 -11.18
C ILE A 55 -1.74 -12.56 -11.67
N ASP A 56 -2.74 -12.50 -10.80
CA ASP A 56 -3.90 -11.65 -10.97
C ASP A 56 -3.56 -10.27 -10.38
N GLU A 57 -3.43 -9.27 -11.23
CA GLU A 57 -2.95 -7.96 -10.82
C GLU A 57 -3.84 -7.34 -9.73
N LYS A 58 -5.16 -7.30 -9.95
CA LYS A 58 -6.06 -6.70 -8.98
C LYS A 58 -5.95 -7.37 -7.62
N ARG A 59 -5.94 -8.69 -7.61
CA ARG A 59 -5.90 -9.46 -6.37
C ARG A 59 -4.61 -9.18 -5.60
N ILE A 60 -3.47 -9.24 -6.27
CA ILE A 60 -2.16 -9.02 -5.64
C ILE A 60 -2.03 -7.59 -5.13
N VAL A 61 -2.44 -6.61 -5.93
CA VAL A 61 -2.35 -5.21 -5.53
C VAL A 61 -3.21 -4.96 -4.28
N MET A 62 -4.43 -5.49 -4.27
CA MET A 62 -5.30 -5.28 -3.12
C MET A 62 -4.80 -6.01 -1.88
N GLU A 63 -4.19 -7.20 -2.04
CA GLU A 63 -3.56 -7.90 -0.92
C GLU A 63 -2.40 -7.09 -0.36
N ASN A 64 -1.58 -6.50 -1.23
CA ASN A 64 -0.45 -5.67 -0.81
C ASN A 64 -0.92 -4.42 -0.06
N MET A 65 -1.99 -3.78 -0.53
CA MET A 65 -2.56 -2.61 0.15
C MET A 65 -3.06 -2.99 1.55
N THR A 66 -3.75 -4.12 1.63
CA THR A 66 -4.24 -4.63 2.92
C THR A 66 -3.10 -4.94 3.86
N ALA A 67 -2.03 -5.55 3.37
CA ALA A 67 -0.87 -5.88 4.19
C ALA A 67 -0.20 -4.63 4.76
N MET A 68 -0.05 -3.60 3.93
CA MET A 68 0.53 -2.33 4.39
C MET A 68 -0.34 -1.68 5.45
N LYS A 69 -1.65 -1.69 5.26
CA LYS A 69 -2.57 -1.13 6.22
C LYS A 69 -2.53 -1.89 7.54
N ARG A 70 -2.51 -3.21 7.48
CA ARG A 70 -2.45 -4.05 8.69
C ARG A 70 -1.15 -3.88 9.45
N ALA A 71 -0.07 -3.58 8.75
CA ALA A 71 1.21 -3.32 9.41
C ALA A 71 1.21 -1.98 10.17
N GLY A 72 0.30 -1.08 9.82
CA GLY A 72 0.15 0.17 10.56
C GLY A 72 0.21 1.43 9.70
N ALA A 73 0.26 1.30 8.38
CA ALA A 73 0.31 2.47 7.51
C ALA A 73 -1.04 3.18 7.49
N GLY A 74 -1.02 4.48 7.75
CA GLY A 74 -2.19 5.33 7.59
C GLY A 74 -2.26 5.98 6.22
N ILE A 75 -1.09 6.12 5.56
CA ILE A 75 -0.98 6.72 4.24
C ILE A 75 -0.15 5.78 3.37
N ILE A 76 -0.67 5.46 2.19
CA ILE A 76 0.04 4.59 1.24
C ILE A 76 0.28 5.36 -0.04
N ILE A 77 1.54 5.58 -0.39
CA ILE A 77 1.94 6.23 -1.63
C ILE A 77 2.31 5.11 -2.63
N THR A 78 1.56 5.02 -3.71
CA THR A 78 1.76 3.93 -4.67
C THR A 78 1.42 4.38 -6.09
N TYR A 79 2.12 3.80 -7.05
CA TYR A 79 1.80 4.00 -8.46
C TYR A 79 0.52 3.27 -8.87
N HIS A 80 -0.01 2.38 -8.03
CA HIS A 80 -1.29 1.70 -8.29
C HIS A 80 -2.50 2.52 -7.84
N ALA A 81 -2.33 3.75 -7.34
CA ALA A 81 -3.37 4.50 -6.66
C ALA A 81 -4.65 4.67 -7.48
N ILE A 82 -4.51 4.99 -8.77
CA ILE A 82 -5.69 5.19 -9.63
C ILE A 82 -6.46 3.89 -9.81
N ASP A 83 -5.76 2.79 -10.06
CA ASP A 83 -6.40 1.48 -10.23
C ASP A 83 -7.10 1.06 -8.94
N VAL A 84 -6.44 1.25 -7.80
CA VAL A 84 -7.03 0.90 -6.50
C VAL A 84 -8.30 1.70 -6.25
N ALA A 85 -8.26 3.01 -6.55
CA ALA A 85 -9.43 3.85 -6.37
C ALA A 85 -10.61 3.35 -7.23
N HIS A 86 -10.34 3.00 -8.48
CA HIS A 86 -11.38 2.47 -9.36
C HIS A 86 -11.95 1.14 -8.84
N TRP A 87 -11.10 0.25 -8.38
CA TRP A 87 -11.56 -1.04 -7.86
C TRP A 87 -12.41 -0.88 -6.61
N LEU A 88 -12.05 0.04 -5.73
CA LEU A 88 -12.82 0.30 -4.52
C LEU A 88 -14.19 0.90 -4.86
N ASP A 89 -14.23 1.84 -5.80
CA ASP A 89 -15.49 2.43 -6.24
C ASP A 89 -16.41 1.37 -6.84
N SER A 90 -15.89 0.51 -7.70
CA SER A 90 -16.67 -0.55 -8.32
C SER A 90 -17.26 -1.48 -7.27
N GLU A 91 -16.50 -1.83 -6.26
CA GLU A 91 -16.99 -2.70 -5.19
C GLU A 91 -18.06 -2.02 -4.36
N THR A 92 -17.89 -0.75 -4.07
CA THR A 92 -18.86 0.01 -3.32
C THR A 92 -20.20 0.06 -4.06
N ILE A 93 -20.17 0.34 -5.35
CA ILE A 93 -21.38 0.36 -6.17
C ILE A 93 -22.03 -1.01 -6.21
N ARG A 94 -21.26 -2.06 -6.40
CA ARG A 94 -21.76 -3.42 -6.52
C ARG A 94 -22.43 -3.88 -5.24
N ARG A 95 -21.95 -3.40 -4.08
CA ARG A 95 -22.54 -3.76 -2.80
C ARG A 95 -23.75 -2.90 -2.43
N GLY A 96 -24.05 -1.88 -3.22
CA GLY A 96 -25.10 -0.93 -2.90
C GLY A 96 -24.77 0.02 -1.80
N HIS A 97 -23.50 0.18 -1.49
CA HIS A 97 -23.06 1.11 -0.46
C HIS A 97 -22.66 2.42 -1.07
N ILE A 98 -23.63 3.06 -1.61
CA ILE A 98 -23.36 4.38 -2.10
C ILE A 98 -23.62 5.29 -0.98
N SER A 99 -22.70 5.74 -0.35
CA SER A 99 -22.99 6.46 0.71
C SER A 99 -22.82 7.79 0.68
N GLU A 100 -23.27 7.80 1.00
CA GLU A 100 -23.20 8.59 1.11
C GLU A 100 -22.82 9.22 1.61
#